data_5b35c85f747e52165c028e803d0b4376
#
_entry.id   5b35c85f747e52165c028e803d0b4376
#
_cell.length_a   1.000
_cell.length_b   1.000
_cell.length_c   1.000
_cell.angle_alpha   90.00
_cell.angle_beta   90.00
_cell.angle_gamma   90.00
#
_symmetry.space_group_name_H-M   'P 1'
#
loop_
_entity.id
_entity.type
_entity.pdbx_description
1 polymer ?
#
loop_
_entity_poly.entity_id
_entity_poly.type
_entity_poly.pdbx_seq_one_letter_code
_entity_poly.pdbx_strand_id
1 'polypeptide(L)'
;MNKIAVAIMGMFIAGGACAAPPDWSKVPERKVKLFYPGQSSLEWVMNKADHSAVPDIVDKKRACAKCHEGDANEIGDKIVAGKPVGSSKVVLEPKPPAGKVGWIPVTFKAAHDGEKIYFRFEWVPPKNGDVKMDKKNEVKLAMMFDGGGTVEGADLNGCWGTCHSDLRTMKDAKDDKKTKYIKGADLASGKFMDLIQYRSGKGEKPVDGHVADKRVMEGGKALVKAEGAKEGNKWVVTFERNLAGGAPGDHAITPDKIYNFGFAIHEDFSEARYHYVSLGYQFGLDKTVEGVKNYYNVTKQ
;
A
#
# COMPACT_ATOMS: atom_id res chain seq x y z
N MET A 1 -35.58 -48.60 -45.78
CA MET A 1 -34.42 -48.68 -44.88
C MET A 1 -33.81 -47.28 -44.75
N ASN A 2 -34.23 -46.52 -43.76
CA ASN A 2 -33.78 -45.13 -43.56
C ASN A 2 -32.54 -45.16 -42.60
N LYS A 3 -31.41 -44.64 -43.09
CA LYS A 3 -30.21 -44.44 -42.29
C LYS A 3 -30.31 -43.07 -41.62
N ILE A 4 -30.45 -43.06 -40.29
CA ILE A 4 -30.35 -41.83 -39.49
C ILE A 4 -28.88 -41.58 -39.19
N ALA A 5 -28.36 -40.46 -39.69
CA ALA A 5 -27.02 -40.01 -39.35
C ALA A 5 -27.12 -39.15 -38.04
N VAL A 6 -26.51 -39.64 -36.97
CA VAL A 6 -26.37 -38.89 -35.72
C VAL A 6 -25.12 -38.01 -35.83
N ALA A 7 -25.31 -36.73 -35.88
CA ALA A 7 -24.23 -35.74 -35.80
C ALA A 7 -23.88 -35.53 -34.32
N ILE A 8 -22.69 -35.99 -33.91
CA ILE A 8 -22.14 -35.69 -32.56
C ILE A 8 -21.51 -34.28 -32.64
N MET A 9 -22.21 -33.33 -32.05
CA MET A 9 -21.73 -31.96 -31.88
C MET A 9 -20.76 -31.95 -30.69
N GLY A 10 -19.46 -31.93 -30.98
CA GLY A 10 -18.41 -31.85 -29.98
C GLY A 10 -18.43 -30.46 -29.35
N MET A 11 -18.80 -30.39 -28.09
CA MET A 11 -18.75 -29.20 -27.25
C MET A 11 -17.28 -28.97 -26.83
N PHE A 12 -16.56 -28.09 -27.52
CA PHE A 12 -15.26 -27.61 -27.08
C PHE A 12 -15.45 -26.76 -25.81
N ILE A 13 -15.23 -27.34 -24.66
CA ILE A 13 -15.04 -26.56 -23.41
C ILE A 13 -13.68 -25.91 -23.54
N ALA A 14 -13.63 -24.65 -23.86
CA ALA A 14 -12.42 -23.83 -23.72
C ALA A 14 -12.13 -23.74 -22.22
N GLY A 15 -11.33 -24.65 -21.71
CA GLY A 15 -10.76 -24.55 -20.38
C GLY A 15 -9.86 -23.33 -20.37
N GLY A 16 -10.29 -22.27 -19.71
CA GLY A 16 -9.42 -21.13 -19.39
C GLY A 16 -8.24 -21.69 -18.60
N ALA A 17 -7.05 -21.68 -19.18
CA ALA A 17 -5.82 -21.98 -18.47
C ALA A 17 -5.67 -20.90 -17.40
N CYS A 18 -5.93 -21.24 -16.13
CA CYS A 18 -5.49 -20.37 -15.04
C CYS A 18 -3.96 -20.26 -15.15
N ALA A 19 -3.47 -19.08 -15.45
CA ALA A 19 -2.05 -18.82 -15.47
C ALA A 19 -1.47 -19.19 -14.09
N ALA A 20 -0.37 -19.91 -14.08
CA ALA A 20 0.31 -20.28 -12.84
C ALA A 20 0.86 -19.01 -12.17
N PRO A 21 0.92 -18.98 -10.83
CA PRO A 21 1.57 -17.87 -10.12
C PRO A 21 3.00 -17.65 -10.62
N PRO A 22 3.55 -16.42 -10.56
CA PRO A 22 4.91 -16.15 -11.00
C PRO A 22 5.96 -17.00 -10.29
N ASP A 23 7.03 -17.37 -10.99
CA ASP A 23 8.24 -17.92 -10.36
C ASP A 23 8.97 -16.80 -9.62
N TRP A 24 8.67 -16.66 -8.32
CA TRP A 24 9.21 -15.59 -7.47
C TRP A 24 10.73 -15.58 -7.34
N SER A 25 11.41 -16.67 -7.70
CA SER A 25 12.87 -16.72 -7.72
C SER A 25 13.48 -15.86 -8.85
N LYS A 26 12.71 -15.65 -9.92
CA LYS A 26 13.11 -14.84 -11.09
C LYS A 26 12.64 -13.38 -11.00
N VAL A 27 11.71 -13.07 -10.10
CA VAL A 27 11.17 -11.73 -9.94
C VAL A 27 12.14 -10.88 -9.12
N PRO A 28 12.59 -9.72 -9.64
CA PRO A 28 13.45 -8.81 -8.89
C PRO A 28 12.85 -8.41 -7.55
N GLU A 29 13.67 -8.32 -6.52
CA GLU A 29 13.23 -7.87 -5.21
C GLU A 29 13.60 -6.40 -4.96
N ARG A 30 12.77 -5.72 -4.15
CA ARG A 30 13.09 -4.44 -3.56
C ARG A 30 12.95 -4.51 -2.05
N LYS A 31 13.96 -4.04 -1.34
CA LYS A 31 13.89 -3.88 0.12
C LYS A 31 13.35 -2.49 0.44
N VAL A 32 12.30 -2.44 1.23
CA VAL A 32 11.61 -1.22 1.65
C VAL A 32 11.65 -1.14 3.17
N LYS A 33 11.97 0.03 3.71
CA LYS A 33 11.87 0.30 5.15
C LYS A 33 10.50 0.90 5.43
N LEU A 34 9.66 0.18 6.18
CA LEU A 34 8.45 0.75 6.74
C LEU A 34 8.76 1.35 8.10
N PHE A 35 8.26 2.55 8.36
CA PHE A 35 8.45 3.22 9.62
C PHE A 35 7.13 3.40 10.37
N TYR A 36 7.23 3.53 11.68
CA TYR A 36 6.10 3.89 12.54
C TYR A 36 5.85 5.39 12.46
N PRO A 37 4.70 5.84 11.93
CA PRO A 37 4.46 7.28 11.71
C PRO A 37 3.97 8.01 12.96
N GLY A 38 3.57 7.29 14.03
CA GLY A 38 2.97 7.90 15.22
C GLY A 38 1.73 8.72 14.87
N GLN A 39 1.69 9.94 15.36
CA GLN A 39 0.60 10.91 15.14
C GLN A 39 0.93 11.94 14.04
N SER A 40 1.86 11.63 13.12
CA SER A 40 2.23 12.56 12.06
C SER A 40 1.12 12.75 11.03
N SER A 41 1.00 13.95 10.47
CA SER A 41 0.14 14.25 9.33
C SER A 41 0.93 14.86 8.17
N LEU A 42 0.43 14.70 6.95
CA LEU A 42 1.02 15.34 5.77
C LEU A 42 0.97 16.86 5.86
N GLU A 43 -0.14 17.40 6.34
CA GLU A 43 -0.32 18.87 6.52
C GLU A 43 0.75 19.45 7.45
N TRP A 44 1.10 18.74 8.54
CA TRP A 44 2.20 19.15 9.41
C TRP A 44 3.55 19.05 8.69
N VAL A 45 3.83 17.94 7.98
CA VAL A 45 5.08 17.75 7.23
C VAL A 45 5.24 18.81 6.13
N MET A 46 4.15 19.24 5.50
CA MET A 46 4.16 20.27 4.45
C MET A 46 4.21 21.71 5.00
N ASN A 47 4.27 21.88 6.32
CA ASN A 47 4.49 23.18 6.92
C ASN A 47 6.00 23.52 6.96
N LYS A 48 6.41 24.60 6.31
CA LYS A 48 7.83 25.03 6.26
C LYS A 48 8.45 25.25 7.64
N ALA A 49 7.68 25.65 8.63
CA ALA A 49 8.16 25.83 10.00
C ALA A 49 8.54 24.50 10.68
N ASP A 50 7.87 23.43 10.29
CA ASP A 50 8.06 22.08 10.83
C ASP A 50 9.04 21.25 10.01
N HIS A 51 9.09 21.50 8.69
CA HIS A 51 9.91 20.75 7.74
C HIS A 51 10.60 21.70 6.74
N SER A 52 11.87 21.95 6.94
CA SER A 52 12.65 22.94 6.14
C SER A 52 12.76 22.60 4.64
N ALA A 53 12.60 21.34 4.26
CA ALA A 53 12.65 20.90 2.86
C ALA A 53 11.38 21.12 2.04
N VAL A 54 10.33 21.70 2.62
CA VAL A 54 9.06 21.97 1.91
C VAL A 54 9.24 22.73 0.59
N PRO A 55 10.11 23.75 0.45
CA PRO A 55 10.35 24.39 -0.84
C PRO A 55 10.85 23.41 -1.91
N ASP A 56 11.74 22.49 -1.56
CA ASP A 56 12.22 21.46 -2.50
C ASP A 56 11.11 20.49 -2.91
N ILE A 57 10.22 20.15 -1.99
CA ILE A 57 9.08 19.27 -2.28
C ILE A 57 8.11 19.97 -3.25
N VAL A 58 7.72 21.20 -2.95
CA VAL A 58 6.71 21.95 -3.72
C VAL A 58 7.25 22.37 -5.10
N ASP A 59 8.43 23.02 -5.11
CA ASP A 59 8.97 23.65 -6.32
C ASP A 59 9.59 22.63 -7.27
N LYS A 60 10.27 21.59 -6.71
CA LYS A 60 11.00 20.58 -7.48
C LYS A 60 10.26 19.23 -7.58
N LYS A 61 9.03 19.14 -7.07
CA LYS A 61 8.24 17.88 -7.03
C LYS A 61 9.05 16.70 -6.49
N ARG A 62 9.81 16.94 -5.42
CA ARG A 62 10.69 15.93 -4.84
C ARG A 62 9.90 15.01 -3.93
N ALA A 63 9.77 13.73 -4.31
CA ALA A 63 9.11 12.71 -3.50
C ALA A 63 9.82 12.52 -2.14
N CYS A 64 9.05 12.24 -1.09
CA CYS A 64 9.57 12.00 0.27
C CYS A 64 10.64 10.91 0.29
N ALA A 65 10.46 9.83 -0.49
CA ALA A 65 11.42 8.75 -0.62
C ALA A 65 12.80 9.19 -1.17
N LYS A 66 12.89 10.27 -1.96
CA LYS A 66 14.18 10.77 -2.45
C LYS A 66 15.12 11.23 -1.35
N CYS A 67 14.57 11.75 -0.25
CA CYS A 67 15.32 12.19 0.91
C CYS A 67 15.33 11.12 2.00
N HIS A 68 14.21 10.44 2.24
CA HIS A 68 13.97 9.63 3.42
C HIS A 68 13.99 8.10 3.20
N GLU A 69 14.23 7.59 2.00
CA GLU A 69 14.35 6.13 1.80
C GLU A 69 15.51 5.53 2.62
N GLY A 70 16.60 6.29 2.75
CA GLY A 70 17.78 5.87 3.51
C GLY A 70 17.60 5.92 5.03
N ASP A 71 16.88 6.90 5.54
CA ASP A 71 16.77 7.23 6.97
C ASP A 71 15.35 7.02 7.57
N ALA A 72 14.43 6.37 6.85
CA ALA A 72 13.10 6.04 7.36
C ALA A 72 13.14 5.29 8.70
N ASN A 73 14.15 4.44 8.90
CA ASN A 73 14.40 3.78 10.19
C ASN A 73 14.69 4.77 11.31
N GLU A 74 15.54 5.79 11.07
CA GLU A 74 15.89 6.78 12.09
C GLU A 74 14.68 7.64 12.48
N ILE A 75 13.82 7.96 11.51
CA ILE A 75 12.56 8.69 11.75
C ILE A 75 11.67 7.86 12.69
N GLY A 76 11.42 6.60 12.35
CA GLY A 76 10.62 5.69 13.15
C GLY A 76 11.19 5.49 14.56
N ASP A 77 12.51 5.31 14.68
CA ASP A 77 13.19 5.13 15.96
C ASP A 77 13.09 6.37 16.86
N LYS A 78 13.16 7.58 16.29
CA LYS A 78 12.92 8.83 17.03
C LYS A 78 11.48 8.92 17.54
N ILE A 79 10.52 8.54 16.68
CA ILE A 79 9.09 8.59 17.03
C ILE A 79 8.79 7.62 18.19
N VAL A 80 9.18 6.35 18.09
CA VAL A 80 8.93 5.36 19.17
C VAL A 80 9.73 5.62 20.43
N ALA A 81 10.81 6.37 20.35
CA ALA A 81 11.55 6.84 21.52
C ALA A 81 10.92 8.05 22.21
N GLY A 82 9.78 8.57 21.71
CA GLY A 82 9.16 9.78 22.21
C GLY A 82 10.01 11.03 22.03
N LYS A 83 10.94 11.01 21.06
CA LYS A 83 11.85 12.14 20.81
C LYS A 83 11.21 13.15 19.87
N PRO A 84 11.55 14.44 20.02
CA PRO A 84 11.10 15.48 19.10
C PRO A 84 11.61 15.23 17.68
N VAL A 85 10.74 15.52 16.69
CA VAL A 85 11.05 15.45 15.26
C VAL A 85 10.68 16.77 14.57
N GLY A 86 11.30 17.02 13.42
CA GLY A 86 11.09 18.24 12.66
C GLY A 86 11.68 19.49 13.31
N SER A 87 11.53 20.63 12.63
CA SER A 87 12.05 21.93 13.08
C SER A 87 11.29 22.47 14.29
N SER A 88 9.98 22.20 14.39
CA SER A 88 9.12 22.57 15.51
C SER A 88 9.34 21.71 16.76
N LYS A 89 10.18 20.67 16.67
CA LYS A 89 10.46 19.74 17.77
C LYS A 89 9.21 19.09 18.37
N VAL A 90 8.24 18.74 17.54
CA VAL A 90 7.02 18.05 17.96
C VAL A 90 7.31 16.60 18.34
N VAL A 91 6.73 16.14 19.44
CA VAL A 91 6.77 14.73 19.86
C VAL A 91 5.58 14.01 19.25
N LEU A 92 5.82 13.22 18.21
CA LEU A 92 4.77 12.51 17.45
C LEU A 92 4.23 11.27 18.16
N GLU A 93 4.89 10.78 19.20
CA GLU A 93 4.39 9.70 20.04
C GLU A 93 4.68 9.98 21.52
N PRO A 94 3.84 10.80 22.16
CA PRO A 94 4.07 11.19 23.56
C PRO A 94 4.01 10.04 24.56
N LYS A 95 3.34 8.95 24.19
CA LYS A 95 3.21 7.72 25.00
C LYS A 95 3.51 6.51 24.11
N PRO A 96 4.78 6.26 23.79
CA PRO A 96 5.16 5.14 22.95
C PRO A 96 4.72 3.80 23.58
N PRO A 97 4.18 2.87 22.77
CA PRO A 97 3.94 1.51 23.26
C PRO A 97 5.26 0.85 23.68
N ALA A 98 5.26 0.19 24.83
CA ALA A 98 6.44 -0.49 25.34
C ALA A 98 6.94 -1.55 24.33
N GLY A 99 8.22 -1.55 24.03
CA GLY A 99 8.85 -2.52 23.13
C GLY A 99 8.52 -2.35 21.65
N LYS A 100 7.75 -1.32 21.25
CA LYS A 100 7.48 -1.07 19.83
C LYS A 100 8.76 -0.65 19.12
N VAL A 101 9.09 -1.35 18.01
CA VAL A 101 10.22 -0.95 17.16
C VAL A 101 9.80 0.18 16.22
N GLY A 102 10.76 1.01 15.84
CA GLY A 102 10.48 2.20 15.00
C GLY A 102 10.24 1.86 13.55
N TRP A 103 10.74 0.72 13.07
CA TRP A 103 10.66 0.35 11.66
C TRP A 103 10.77 -1.16 11.45
N ILE A 104 10.38 -1.63 10.27
CA ILE A 104 10.55 -3.00 9.81
C ILE A 104 11.06 -3.05 8.38
N PRO A 105 12.00 -3.95 8.04
CA PRO A 105 12.38 -4.21 6.66
C PRO A 105 11.37 -5.13 6.00
N VAL A 106 10.93 -4.77 4.79
CA VAL A 106 10.03 -5.58 3.97
C VAL A 106 10.66 -5.81 2.61
N THR A 107 10.65 -7.05 2.14
CA THR A 107 10.96 -7.39 0.75
C THR A 107 9.69 -7.32 -0.06
N PHE A 108 9.71 -6.53 -1.12
CA PHE A 108 8.61 -6.37 -2.09
C PHE A 108 9.02 -6.95 -3.44
N LYS A 109 8.12 -7.69 -4.06
CA LYS A 109 8.22 -8.19 -5.44
C LYS A 109 6.90 -7.99 -6.14
N ALA A 110 6.95 -7.72 -7.45
CA ALA A 110 5.75 -7.68 -8.29
C ALA A 110 6.05 -8.20 -9.69
N ALA A 111 5.08 -8.88 -10.29
CA ALA A 111 5.12 -9.39 -11.64
C ALA A 111 3.73 -9.37 -12.26
N HIS A 112 3.61 -9.54 -13.56
CA HIS A 112 2.32 -9.72 -14.24
C HIS A 112 2.40 -10.81 -15.31
N ASP A 113 1.25 -11.34 -15.73
CA ASP A 113 1.14 -12.31 -16.82
C ASP A 113 0.51 -11.71 -18.10
N GLY A 114 0.09 -10.46 -18.02
CA GLY A 114 -0.61 -9.72 -19.08
C GLY A 114 -2.11 -9.58 -18.85
N GLU A 115 -2.69 -10.36 -17.93
CA GLU A 115 -4.10 -10.26 -17.49
C GLU A 115 -4.20 -9.87 -16.02
N LYS A 116 -3.26 -10.34 -15.21
CA LYS A 116 -3.20 -10.14 -13.77
C LYS A 116 -1.85 -9.57 -13.35
N ILE A 117 -1.88 -8.85 -12.24
CA ILE A 117 -0.69 -8.41 -11.52
C ILE A 117 -0.63 -9.13 -10.17
N TYR A 118 0.57 -9.46 -9.77
CA TYR A 118 0.88 -10.17 -8.55
C TYR A 118 1.83 -9.32 -7.71
N PHE A 119 1.49 -9.13 -6.43
CA PHE A 119 2.34 -8.44 -5.45
C PHE A 119 2.69 -9.42 -4.34
N ARG A 120 3.97 -9.49 -3.95
CA ARG A 120 4.46 -10.33 -2.87
C ARG A 120 5.25 -9.49 -1.87
N PHE A 121 4.94 -9.67 -0.60
CA PHE A 121 5.56 -8.99 0.52
C PHE A 121 6.09 -10.03 1.50
N GLU A 122 7.33 -9.83 1.96
CA GLU A 122 7.96 -10.72 2.93
C GLU A 122 8.63 -9.88 4.03
N TRP A 123 8.40 -10.23 5.28
CA TRP A 123 9.04 -9.57 6.42
C TRP A 123 9.11 -10.48 7.63
N VAL A 124 10.08 -10.22 8.51
CA VAL A 124 10.15 -10.86 9.83
C VAL A 124 9.33 -10.01 10.80
N PRO A 125 8.31 -10.57 11.47
CA PRO A 125 7.55 -9.84 12.47
C PRO A 125 8.47 -9.30 13.56
N PRO A 126 8.38 -8.01 13.91
CA PRO A 126 9.12 -7.49 15.04
C PRO A 126 8.51 -8.04 16.33
N LYS A 127 9.33 -8.13 17.37
CA LYS A 127 8.81 -8.29 18.71
C LYS A 127 8.28 -6.93 19.17
N ASN A 128 6.99 -6.72 18.95
CA ASN A 128 6.34 -5.49 19.37
C ASN A 128 5.96 -5.53 20.86
N GLY A 129 6.02 -4.36 21.48
CA GLY A 129 5.33 -4.11 22.72
C GLY A 129 3.82 -4.06 22.48
N ASP A 130 3.10 -4.23 23.54
CA ASP A 130 1.72 -4.62 23.55
C ASP A 130 0.74 -3.48 23.24
N VAL A 131 0.19 -3.46 22.03
CA VAL A 131 -1.02 -2.70 21.69
C VAL A 131 -1.99 -3.63 20.94
N LYS A 132 -2.35 -4.72 21.60
CA LYS A 132 -3.27 -5.72 21.05
C LYS A 132 -4.70 -5.22 21.08
N MET A 133 -5.17 -4.70 19.96
CA MET A 133 -6.51 -4.13 19.79
C MET A 133 -7.40 -4.97 18.88
N ASP A 134 -6.83 -5.61 17.88
CA ASP A 134 -7.53 -6.52 16.96
C ASP A 134 -7.58 -7.92 17.59
N LYS A 135 -8.77 -8.46 17.78
CA LYS A 135 -8.95 -9.78 18.40
C LYS A 135 -8.83 -10.95 17.41
N LYS A 136 -8.77 -10.65 16.12
CA LYS A 136 -8.86 -11.65 15.05
C LYS A 136 -7.61 -11.71 14.19
N ASN A 137 -7.06 -10.56 13.83
CA ASN A 137 -5.99 -10.47 12.86
C ASN A 137 -4.67 -10.20 13.54
N GLU A 138 -3.78 -11.21 13.56
CA GLU A 138 -2.40 -11.02 13.97
C GLU A 138 -1.71 -10.00 13.06
N VAL A 139 -2.00 -10.09 11.76
CA VAL A 139 -1.43 -9.23 10.72
C VAL A 139 -2.51 -8.73 9.78
N LYS A 140 -2.40 -7.46 9.38
CA LYS A 140 -3.12 -6.89 8.24
C LYS A 140 -2.12 -6.14 7.38
N LEU A 141 -2.09 -6.44 6.07
CA LEU A 141 -1.28 -5.71 5.10
C LEU A 141 -2.20 -5.02 4.11
N ALA A 142 -2.12 -3.71 4.02
CA ALA A 142 -2.87 -2.90 3.06
C ALA A 142 -1.92 -2.27 2.04
N MET A 143 -2.32 -2.27 0.77
CA MET A 143 -1.66 -1.54 -0.30
C MET A 143 -2.67 -0.61 -0.95
N MET A 144 -2.25 0.60 -1.27
CA MET A 144 -3.03 1.55 -2.07
C MET A 144 -2.20 2.07 -3.24
N PHE A 145 -2.88 2.34 -4.36
CA PHE A 145 -2.27 2.97 -5.52
C PHE A 145 -3.27 3.87 -6.25
N ASP A 146 -2.77 4.89 -6.93
CA ASP A 146 -3.60 5.81 -7.70
C ASP A 146 -3.81 5.34 -9.15
N GLY A 147 -4.59 6.10 -9.92
CA GLY A 147 -4.88 5.82 -11.33
C GLY A 147 -3.81 6.27 -12.33
N GLY A 148 -2.58 6.45 -11.89
CA GLY A 148 -1.49 6.94 -12.74
C GLY A 148 -1.36 8.47 -12.69
N GLY A 149 -1.22 9.05 -11.51
CA GLY A 149 -1.06 10.49 -11.27
C GLY A 149 -2.39 11.24 -11.14
N THR A 150 -3.48 10.53 -10.84
CA THR A 150 -4.81 11.14 -10.69
C THR A 150 -5.03 11.78 -9.34
N VAL A 151 -4.28 11.38 -8.30
CA VAL A 151 -4.37 11.92 -6.94
C VAL A 151 -3.23 12.88 -6.70
N GLU A 152 -3.56 14.15 -6.42
CA GLU A 152 -2.57 15.19 -6.14
C GLU A 152 -1.69 14.82 -4.94
N GLY A 153 -0.38 14.86 -5.12
CA GLY A 153 0.61 14.56 -4.08
C GLY A 153 0.87 13.07 -3.84
N ALA A 154 0.14 12.14 -4.50
CA ALA A 154 0.40 10.71 -4.35
C ALA A 154 1.80 10.33 -4.84
N ASP A 155 2.35 11.04 -5.81
CA ASP A 155 3.72 10.94 -6.31
C ASP A 155 4.78 11.36 -5.26
N LEU A 156 4.40 12.15 -4.28
CA LEU A 156 5.28 12.64 -3.22
C LEU A 156 5.29 11.70 -1.99
N ASN A 157 4.14 11.27 -1.54
CA ASN A 157 3.94 10.66 -0.22
C ASN A 157 3.27 9.27 -0.22
N GLY A 158 2.76 8.80 -1.35
CA GLY A 158 2.08 7.51 -1.46
C GLY A 158 0.83 7.41 -0.55
N CYS A 159 0.56 6.22 -0.03
CA CYS A 159 -0.65 5.99 0.75
C CYS A 159 -0.61 6.61 2.16
N TRP A 160 0.56 6.80 2.77
CA TRP A 160 0.66 7.42 4.09
C TRP A 160 0.03 8.82 4.10
N GLY A 161 0.44 9.69 3.19
CA GLY A 161 -0.08 11.06 3.10
C GLY A 161 -1.57 11.13 2.76
N THR A 162 -2.11 10.13 2.06
CA THR A 162 -3.55 10.05 1.79
C THR A 162 -4.34 9.74 3.06
N CYS A 163 -3.91 8.75 3.84
CA CYS A 163 -4.59 8.36 5.09
C CYS A 163 -4.35 9.34 6.25
N HIS A 164 -3.23 10.04 6.24
CA HIS A 164 -2.79 11.00 7.26
C HIS A 164 -2.72 12.42 6.68
N SER A 165 -3.67 12.80 5.83
CA SER A 165 -3.60 14.06 5.08
C SER A 165 -3.69 15.32 5.94
N ASP A 166 -4.57 15.33 6.95
CA ASP A 166 -4.85 16.48 7.78
C ASP A 166 -4.28 16.37 9.22
N LEU A 167 -4.27 17.48 9.95
CA LEU A 167 -3.74 17.57 11.31
C LEU A 167 -4.51 16.74 12.33
N ARG A 168 -5.65 16.16 11.97
CA ARG A 168 -6.49 15.37 12.88
C ARG A 168 -5.76 14.17 13.50
N THR A 169 -4.72 13.66 12.85
CA THR A 169 -3.87 12.59 13.41
C THR A 169 -2.91 13.10 14.49
N MET A 170 -2.72 14.41 14.61
CA MET A 170 -1.83 15.04 15.58
C MET A 170 -2.45 15.08 16.97
N LYS A 171 -1.62 15.03 18.00
CA LYS A 171 -2.05 15.04 19.41
C LYS A 171 -2.96 16.22 19.78
N ASP A 172 -2.64 17.40 19.28
CA ASP A 172 -3.33 18.64 19.60
C ASP A 172 -4.32 19.06 18.50
N ALA A 173 -4.65 18.13 17.58
CA ALA A 173 -5.63 18.38 16.53
C ALA A 173 -7.01 18.65 17.13
N LYS A 174 -7.69 19.66 16.60
CA LYS A 174 -9.09 19.86 16.89
C LYS A 174 -9.90 18.68 16.36
N ASP A 175 -10.86 18.22 17.15
CA ASP A 175 -11.81 17.17 16.74
C ASP A 175 -12.74 17.73 15.66
N ASP A 176 -12.23 17.79 14.46
CA ASP A 176 -13.05 18.02 13.30
C ASP A 176 -13.50 16.62 12.81
N LYS A 177 -14.70 16.24 13.11
CA LYS A 177 -15.30 14.92 12.85
C LYS A 177 -15.33 14.49 11.37
N LYS A 178 -14.74 15.26 10.46
CA LYS A 178 -14.69 14.98 9.03
C LYS A 178 -13.29 14.46 8.67
N THR A 179 -13.23 13.18 8.32
CA THR A 179 -12.03 12.61 7.69
C THR A 179 -11.89 13.18 6.30
N LYS A 180 -10.79 13.90 6.05
CA LYS A 180 -10.43 14.42 4.74
C LYS A 180 -9.33 13.53 4.18
N TYR A 181 -9.70 12.56 3.34
CA TYR A 181 -8.71 11.75 2.64
C TYR A 181 -8.25 12.46 1.35
N ILE A 182 -9.07 12.44 0.31
CA ILE A 182 -8.74 13.06 -0.97
C ILE A 182 -9.69 14.20 -1.24
N LYS A 183 -9.15 15.43 -1.29
CA LYS A 183 -9.94 16.62 -1.61
C LYS A 183 -10.41 16.57 -3.07
N GLY A 184 -11.73 16.71 -3.27
CA GLY A 184 -12.33 16.68 -4.60
C GLY A 184 -12.21 15.30 -5.25
N ALA A 185 -12.28 14.22 -4.44
CA ALA A 185 -12.30 12.86 -4.94
C ALA A 185 -13.50 12.62 -5.85
N ASP A 186 -13.26 11.87 -6.92
CA ASP A 186 -14.28 11.48 -7.89
C ASP A 186 -13.91 10.16 -8.55
N LEU A 187 -14.76 9.16 -8.39
CA LEU A 187 -14.52 7.83 -8.96
C LEU A 187 -14.58 7.84 -10.49
N ALA A 188 -15.43 8.67 -11.09
CA ALA A 188 -15.61 8.71 -12.54
C ALA A 188 -14.36 9.27 -13.25
N SER A 189 -13.70 10.26 -12.66
CA SER A 189 -12.44 10.81 -13.18
C SER A 189 -11.19 10.04 -12.73
N GLY A 190 -11.34 8.99 -11.91
CA GLY A 190 -10.21 8.21 -11.39
C GLY A 190 -9.45 8.91 -10.25
N LYS A 191 -10.01 9.98 -9.65
CA LYS A 191 -9.37 10.69 -8.55
C LYS A 191 -9.64 10.01 -7.20
N PHE A 192 -9.06 8.84 -7.01
CA PHE A 192 -9.13 8.03 -5.80
C PHE A 192 -7.90 7.11 -5.70
N MET A 193 -7.71 6.48 -4.56
CA MET A 193 -6.73 5.40 -4.39
C MET A 193 -7.47 4.06 -4.36
N ASP A 194 -7.05 3.12 -5.19
CA ASP A 194 -7.48 1.72 -5.11
C ASP A 194 -6.85 1.08 -3.87
N LEU A 195 -7.62 0.30 -3.13
CA LEU A 195 -7.23 -0.27 -1.83
C LEU A 195 -7.44 -1.78 -1.81
N ILE A 196 -6.37 -2.52 -1.65
CA ILE A 196 -6.42 -3.95 -1.36
C ILE A 196 -5.81 -4.24 0.02
N GLN A 197 -6.40 -5.19 0.77
CA GLN A 197 -5.87 -5.56 2.08
C GLN A 197 -6.01 -7.06 2.36
N TYR A 198 -4.92 -7.67 2.81
CA TYR A 198 -4.90 -9.00 3.43
C TYR A 198 -5.20 -8.89 4.93
N ARG A 199 -5.94 -9.87 5.46
CA ARG A 199 -6.28 -10.05 6.88
C ARG A 199 -5.99 -11.48 7.31
N SER A 200 -5.22 -11.68 8.37
CA SER A 200 -4.76 -13.02 8.80
C SER A 200 -5.78 -13.81 9.61
N GLY A 201 -6.88 -13.20 10.05
CA GLY A 201 -7.88 -13.85 10.89
C GLY A 201 -8.58 -15.00 10.18
N LYS A 202 -8.85 -16.08 10.92
CA LYS A 202 -9.56 -17.23 10.36
C LYS A 202 -10.95 -16.83 9.84
N GLY A 203 -11.18 -17.08 8.56
CA GLY A 203 -12.44 -16.74 7.88
C GLY A 203 -12.61 -15.26 7.53
N GLU A 204 -11.62 -14.41 7.80
CA GLU A 204 -11.62 -13.02 7.34
C GLU A 204 -11.46 -12.97 5.81
N LYS A 205 -12.28 -12.14 5.17
CA LYS A 205 -12.17 -11.90 3.73
C LYS A 205 -11.16 -10.79 3.47
N PRO A 206 -10.40 -10.86 2.36
CA PRO A 206 -9.59 -9.72 1.95
C PRO A 206 -10.48 -8.51 1.66
N VAL A 207 -9.86 -7.32 1.72
CA VAL A 207 -10.51 -6.08 1.31
C VAL A 207 -10.18 -5.82 -0.14
N ASP A 208 -11.19 -5.44 -0.89
CA ASP A 208 -11.11 -4.85 -2.22
C ASP A 208 -12.02 -3.63 -2.23
N GLY A 209 -11.43 -2.45 -2.16
CA GLY A 209 -12.14 -1.20 -1.93
C GLY A 209 -11.34 0.01 -2.42
N HIS A 210 -11.64 1.19 -1.89
CA HIS A 210 -10.97 2.43 -2.30
C HIS A 210 -10.94 3.48 -1.20
N VAL A 211 -10.09 4.49 -1.39
CA VAL A 211 -10.06 5.71 -0.60
C VAL A 211 -10.32 6.90 -1.53
N ALA A 212 -11.40 7.60 -1.25
CA ALA A 212 -11.83 8.81 -1.95
C ALA A 212 -11.96 9.97 -0.92
N ASP A 213 -13.09 10.62 -0.81
CA ASP A 213 -13.43 11.49 0.33
C ASP A 213 -13.63 10.68 1.62
N LYS A 214 -13.97 9.40 1.45
CA LYS A 214 -14.11 8.39 2.50
C LYS A 214 -13.31 7.15 2.15
N ARG A 215 -13.02 6.35 3.18
CA ARG A 215 -12.46 5.02 3.02
C ARG A 215 -13.57 3.99 2.93
N VAL A 216 -13.66 3.29 1.80
CA VAL A 216 -14.63 2.22 1.53
C VAL A 216 -13.86 0.91 1.48
N MET A 217 -14.24 -0.06 2.31
CA MET A 217 -13.50 -1.30 2.52
C MET A 217 -14.03 -2.48 1.69
N GLU A 218 -14.96 -2.24 0.78
CA GLU A 218 -15.63 -3.25 -0.04
C GLU A 218 -16.13 -2.64 -1.36
N GLY A 219 -16.61 -3.49 -2.26
CA GLY A 219 -17.20 -3.06 -3.53
C GLY A 219 -16.27 -3.13 -4.73
N GLY A 220 -14.97 -3.35 -4.53
CA GLY A 220 -14.03 -3.68 -5.59
C GLY A 220 -14.29 -5.07 -6.17
N LYS A 221 -13.80 -5.32 -7.37
CA LYS A 221 -13.91 -6.60 -8.10
C LYS A 221 -12.63 -6.96 -8.83
N ALA A 222 -11.57 -6.22 -8.61
CA ALA A 222 -10.29 -6.49 -9.26
C ALA A 222 -9.44 -7.50 -8.48
N LEU A 223 -9.54 -7.54 -7.15
CA LEU A 223 -8.78 -8.47 -6.32
C LEU A 223 -9.34 -9.89 -6.48
N VAL A 224 -8.53 -10.77 -7.05
CA VAL A 224 -8.89 -12.17 -7.25
C VAL A 224 -8.58 -12.98 -5.98
N LYS A 225 -7.41 -12.72 -5.38
CA LYS A 225 -6.92 -13.48 -4.24
C LYS A 225 -5.97 -12.67 -3.37
N ALA A 226 -6.05 -12.89 -2.06
CA ALA A 226 -5.04 -12.44 -1.10
C ALA A 226 -4.74 -13.58 -0.14
N GLU A 227 -3.51 -14.01 -0.09
CA GLU A 227 -3.06 -15.12 0.76
C GLU A 227 -1.88 -14.67 1.61
N GLY A 228 -1.79 -15.23 2.81
CA GLY A 228 -0.66 -14.99 3.68
C GLY A 228 -0.41 -16.19 4.59
N ALA A 229 0.86 -16.47 4.82
CA ALA A 229 1.30 -17.51 5.71
C ALA A 229 2.64 -17.16 6.36
N LYS A 230 2.95 -17.85 7.45
CA LYS A 230 4.29 -17.85 8.04
C LYS A 230 5.14 -18.90 7.35
N GLU A 231 6.24 -18.48 6.73
CA GLU A 231 7.28 -19.33 6.19
C GLU A 231 8.53 -19.21 7.09
N GLY A 232 8.71 -20.19 7.97
CA GLY A 232 9.71 -20.10 9.04
C GLY A 232 9.39 -18.96 10.02
N ASN A 233 10.27 -17.96 10.11
CA ASN A 233 10.08 -16.78 10.95
C ASN A 233 9.55 -15.57 10.21
N LYS A 234 9.19 -15.71 8.92
CA LYS A 234 8.71 -14.60 8.07
C LYS A 234 7.22 -14.72 7.81
N TRP A 235 6.52 -13.61 7.75
CA TRP A 235 5.27 -13.48 7.02
C TRP A 235 5.53 -13.34 5.53
N VAL A 236 4.74 -14.05 4.75
CA VAL A 236 4.68 -13.94 3.29
C VAL A 236 3.23 -13.68 2.91
N VAL A 237 2.98 -12.57 2.25
CA VAL A 237 1.64 -12.19 1.78
C VAL A 237 1.69 -11.94 0.28
N THR A 238 0.75 -12.53 -0.46
CA THR A 238 0.63 -12.38 -1.91
C THR A 238 -0.78 -11.89 -2.27
N PHE A 239 -0.84 -10.93 -3.18
CA PHE A 239 -2.07 -10.49 -3.83
C PHE A 239 -2.04 -10.90 -5.30
N GLU A 240 -3.18 -11.36 -5.80
CA GLU A 240 -3.48 -11.59 -7.21
C GLU A 240 -4.63 -10.67 -7.61
N ARG A 241 -4.44 -9.81 -8.59
CA ARG A 241 -5.40 -8.79 -9.00
C ARG A 241 -5.50 -8.70 -10.54
N ASN A 242 -6.71 -8.56 -11.07
CA ASN A 242 -6.92 -8.29 -12.49
C ASN A 242 -6.36 -6.93 -12.89
N LEU A 243 -5.65 -6.84 -14.01
CA LEU A 243 -5.16 -5.57 -14.56
C LEU A 243 -6.30 -4.67 -15.01
N ALA A 244 -7.36 -5.23 -15.55
CA ALA A 244 -8.50 -4.47 -16.09
C ALA A 244 -9.33 -3.72 -15.02
N GLY A 245 -9.16 -4.04 -13.74
CA GLY A 245 -10.08 -3.57 -12.70
C GLY A 245 -11.37 -4.41 -12.71
N GLY A 246 -12.51 -3.85 -12.28
CA GLY A 246 -13.77 -4.59 -12.26
C GLY A 246 -14.97 -3.82 -11.70
N ALA A 247 -14.73 -2.72 -10.99
CA ALA A 247 -15.75 -1.87 -10.39
C ALA A 247 -15.33 -0.39 -10.42
N PRO A 248 -16.24 0.56 -10.15
CA PRO A 248 -15.89 1.98 -10.12
C PRO A 248 -14.78 2.37 -9.13
N GLY A 249 -14.55 1.57 -8.08
CA GLY A 249 -13.47 1.77 -7.10
C GLY A 249 -12.15 1.08 -7.46
N ASP A 250 -12.04 0.43 -8.62
CA ASP A 250 -10.84 -0.25 -9.09
C ASP A 250 -10.17 0.56 -10.20
N HIS A 251 -8.86 0.72 -10.14
CA HIS A 251 -8.09 1.26 -11.26
C HIS A 251 -7.73 0.15 -12.25
N ALA A 252 -7.88 0.43 -13.54
CA ALA A 252 -7.21 -0.36 -14.57
C ALA A 252 -5.71 -0.04 -14.55
N ILE A 253 -4.88 -1.09 -14.61
CA ILE A 253 -3.43 -0.98 -14.69
C ILE A 253 -3.00 -1.29 -16.13
N THR A 254 -2.40 -0.30 -16.79
CA THR A 254 -2.03 -0.34 -18.21
C THR A 254 -0.54 -0.03 -18.42
N PRO A 255 0.11 -0.54 -19.49
CA PRO A 255 1.56 -0.36 -19.71
C PRO A 255 2.00 1.09 -19.96
N ASP A 256 1.09 1.96 -20.37
CA ASP A 256 1.37 3.36 -20.70
C ASP A 256 1.54 4.26 -19.48
N LYS A 257 1.09 3.81 -18.30
CA LYS A 257 1.05 4.60 -17.07
C LYS A 257 2.10 4.20 -16.04
N ILE A 258 2.36 5.14 -15.13
CA ILE A 258 3.11 4.93 -13.89
C ILE A 258 2.16 5.19 -12.73
N TYR A 259 2.09 4.27 -11.81
CA TYR A 259 1.19 4.29 -10.66
C TYR A 259 1.96 4.64 -9.39
N ASN A 260 1.44 5.58 -8.60
CA ASN A 260 1.98 5.87 -7.28
C ASN A 260 1.36 4.94 -6.27
N PHE A 261 2.15 4.31 -5.43
CA PHE A 261 1.67 3.36 -4.44
C PHE A 261 2.40 3.47 -3.11
N GLY A 262 1.79 2.91 -2.10
CA GLY A 262 2.38 2.68 -0.80
C GLY A 262 1.63 1.58 -0.09
N PHE A 263 2.20 1.11 1.01
CA PHE A 263 1.59 0.03 1.78
C PHE A 263 1.84 0.19 3.27
N ALA A 264 1.00 -0.48 4.06
CA ALA A 264 1.02 -0.41 5.51
C ALA A 264 0.81 -1.79 6.12
N ILE A 265 1.48 -2.06 7.24
CA ILE A 265 1.40 -3.32 7.96
C ILE A 265 1.01 -3.07 9.41
N HIS A 266 -0.10 -3.66 9.85
CA HIS A 266 -0.40 -3.85 11.26
C HIS A 266 0.17 -5.19 11.70
N GLU A 267 0.92 -5.19 12.77
CA GLU A 267 1.58 -6.35 13.37
C GLU A 267 1.05 -6.63 14.76
N ASP A 268 1.20 -7.88 15.22
CA ASP A 268 0.94 -8.32 16.60
C ASP A 268 -0.45 -7.89 17.12
N PHE A 269 -1.50 -8.11 16.31
CA PHE A 269 -2.88 -7.76 16.64
C PHE A 269 -3.12 -6.25 16.85
N SER A 270 -2.26 -5.40 16.31
CA SER A 270 -2.44 -3.95 16.41
C SER A 270 -3.52 -3.43 15.47
N GLU A 271 -4.03 -2.23 15.77
CA GLU A 271 -5.06 -1.54 14.98
C GLU A 271 -4.85 -0.03 15.02
N ALA A 272 -5.70 0.70 14.31
CA ALA A 272 -5.67 2.15 14.20
C ALA A 272 -4.30 2.69 13.78
N ARG A 273 -3.71 3.64 14.50
CA ARG A 273 -2.42 4.25 14.17
C ARG A 273 -1.18 3.38 14.46
N TYR A 274 -1.36 2.24 15.12
CA TYR A 274 -0.25 1.38 15.53
C TYR A 274 0.24 0.44 14.41
N HIS A 275 0.50 0.99 13.24
CA HIS A 275 0.97 0.30 12.04
C HIS A 275 2.28 0.91 11.53
N TYR A 276 2.95 0.18 10.65
CA TYR A 276 4.10 0.66 9.90
C TYR A 276 3.66 1.07 8.50
N VAL A 277 4.24 2.14 7.95
CA VAL A 277 3.91 2.66 6.62
C VAL A 277 5.15 2.77 5.76
N SER A 278 4.99 2.56 4.46
CA SER A 278 6.02 2.91 3.48
C SER A 278 5.94 4.40 3.13
N LEU A 279 7.04 4.94 2.66
CA LEU A 279 7.02 6.14 1.83
C LEU A 279 6.34 5.84 0.49
N GLY A 280 6.15 6.87 -0.35
CA GLY A 280 5.60 6.72 -1.69
C GLY A 280 6.59 6.06 -2.65
N TYR A 281 6.12 5.06 -3.38
CA TYR A 281 6.82 4.39 -4.45
C TYR A 281 6.03 4.48 -5.74
N GLN A 282 6.66 4.10 -6.86
CA GLN A 282 6.04 4.07 -8.16
C GLN A 282 6.23 2.71 -8.80
N PHE A 283 5.29 2.26 -9.62
CA PHE A 283 5.45 1.10 -10.47
C PHE A 283 4.86 1.33 -11.87
N GLY A 284 5.34 0.59 -12.84
CA GLY A 284 4.80 0.50 -14.19
C GLY A 284 5.04 -0.89 -14.77
N LEU A 285 4.23 -1.29 -15.75
CA LEU A 285 4.34 -2.59 -16.41
C LEU A 285 5.37 -2.50 -17.54
N ASP A 286 6.35 -3.43 -17.54
CA ASP A 286 7.41 -3.58 -18.56
C ASP A 286 8.10 -2.27 -18.97
N LYS A 287 8.16 -1.32 -18.03
CA LYS A 287 8.65 0.03 -18.28
C LYS A 287 9.86 0.34 -17.41
N THR A 288 10.95 0.72 -18.02
CA THR A 288 12.14 1.22 -17.32
C THR A 288 12.06 2.73 -17.21
N VAL A 289 12.31 3.25 -15.99
CA VAL A 289 12.39 4.69 -15.73
C VAL A 289 13.74 4.98 -15.11
N GLU A 290 14.59 5.66 -15.85
CA GLU A 290 15.94 5.99 -15.37
C GLU A 290 15.93 7.11 -14.32
N GLY A 291 16.84 7.03 -13.37
CA GLY A 291 17.05 8.08 -12.36
C GLY A 291 16.00 8.18 -11.26
N VAL A 292 14.94 7.36 -11.29
CA VAL A 292 13.88 7.34 -10.27
C VAL A 292 14.13 6.20 -9.27
N LYS A 293 14.70 6.52 -8.11
CA LYS A 293 15.08 5.53 -7.10
C LYS A 293 13.88 4.78 -6.49
N ASN A 294 12.74 5.44 -6.33
CA ASN A 294 11.53 4.86 -5.75
C ASN A 294 10.59 4.22 -6.79
N TYR A 295 11.12 3.82 -7.93
CA TYR A 295 10.37 3.16 -9.00
C TYR A 295 10.63 1.64 -9.03
N TYR A 296 9.60 0.87 -9.35
CA TYR A 296 9.65 -0.57 -9.54
C TYR A 296 9.11 -0.95 -10.93
N ASN A 297 9.92 -1.62 -11.73
CA ASN A 297 9.49 -2.19 -13.00
C ASN A 297 8.83 -3.55 -12.77
N VAL A 298 7.54 -3.64 -13.01
CA VAL A 298 6.78 -4.89 -12.92
C VAL A 298 6.88 -5.60 -14.26
N THR A 299 7.69 -6.65 -14.33
CA THR A 299 7.96 -7.39 -15.57
C THR A 299 7.00 -8.55 -15.77
N LYS A 300 6.72 -8.83 -17.05
CA LYS A 300 5.95 -10.02 -17.44
C LYS A 300 6.74 -11.31 -17.12
N GLN A 301 6.04 -12.31 -16.58
CA GLN A 301 6.56 -13.63 -16.27
C GLN A 301 5.81 -14.71 -17.04
#